data_c966966938a2f0c425e58e9be6054fdc
#
_entry.id   c966966938a2f0c425e58e9be6054fdc
#
_cell.length_a   1.000
_cell.length_b   1.000
_cell.length_c   1.000
_cell.angle_alpha   90.00
_cell.angle_beta   90.00
_cell.angle_gamma   90.00
#
_symmetry.space_group_name_H-M   'P 1'
#
loop_
_entity.id
_entity.type
_entity.pdbx_description
1 polymer ?
#
loop_
_entity_poly.entity_id
_entity_poly.type
_entity_poly.pdbx_seq_one_letter_code
_entity_poly.pdbx_strand_id
1 'polypeptide(L)' 'MDELLTIDDKEFLVTNRFFYNDSTYLYVIATDGTNELMLLKEYDNNGKTFVKSVTDENEIKKALSNMNK' A
#
# COMPACT_ATOMS: atom_id res chain seq x y z
N MET A 1 4.81 15.14 -5.79
CA MET A 1 3.39 15.14 -6.17
C MET A 1 2.70 14.00 -5.47
N ASP A 2 1.58 14.28 -4.83
CA ASP A 2 0.88 13.28 -4.03
C ASP A 2 0.01 12.39 -4.91
N GLU A 3 0.05 11.10 -4.62
CA GLU A 3 -0.77 10.12 -5.31
C GLU A 3 -1.92 9.70 -4.41
N LEU A 4 -3.14 9.73 -4.94
CA LEU A 4 -4.33 9.34 -4.21
C LEU A 4 -4.92 8.07 -4.80
N LEU A 5 -5.42 7.20 -3.93
CA LEU A 5 -6.10 5.96 -4.32
C LEU A 5 -7.47 5.92 -3.68
N THR A 6 -8.44 5.33 -4.39
CA THR A 6 -9.77 5.08 -3.82
C THR A 6 -9.96 3.57 -3.68
N ILE A 7 -10.27 3.13 -2.48
CA ILE A 7 -10.48 1.72 -2.17
C ILE A 7 -11.77 1.63 -1.35
N ASP A 8 -12.76 0.88 -1.87
CA ASP A 8 -14.06 0.71 -1.21
C ASP A 8 -14.70 2.07 -0.85
N ASP A 9 -14.68 3.00 -1.82
CA ASP A 9 -15.24 4.34 -1.68
C ASP A 9 -14.53 5.22 -0.66
N LYS A 10 -13.32 4.83 -0.25
CA LYS A 10 -12.53 5.60 0.70
C LYS A 10 -11.24 6.04 0.04
N GLU A 11 -10.86 7.30 0.25
CA GLU A 11 -9.67 7.86 -0.36
C GLU A 11 -8.46 7.71 0.56
N PHE A 12 -7.32 7.34 -0.04
CA PHE A 12 -6.07 7.19 0.67
C PHE A 12 -4.97 7.95 -0.04
N LEU A 13 -4.06 8.54 0.74
CA LEU A 13 -2.86 9.19 0.23
C LEU A 13 -1.71 8.19 0.28
N VAL A 14 -1.01 8.03 -0.84
CA VAL A 14 0.18 7.16 -0.89
C VAL A 14 1.36 7.94 -0.31
N THR A 15 1.85 7.48 0.84
CA THR A 15 2.98 8.13 1.52
C THR A 15 4.31 7.55 1.08
N ASN A 16 4.34 6.23 0.82
CA ASN A 16 5.55 5.55 0.40
C ASN A 16 5.23 4.47 -0.63
N ARG A 17 6.13 4.32 -1.60
CA ARG A 17 6.08 3.22 -2.55
C ARG A 17 7.45 2.56 -2.50
N PHE A 18 7.49 1.25 -2.28
CA PHE A 18 8.76 0.55 -2.16
C PHE A 18 8.66 -0.85 -2.73
N PHE A 19 9.81 -1.42 -3.03
CA PHE A 19 9.91 -2.75 -3.64
C PHE A 19 10.50 -3.71 -2.63
N TYR A 20 9.85 -4.85 -2.44
CA TYR A 20 10.29 -5.86 -1.50
C TYR A 20 9.81 -7.24 -1.96
N ASN A 21 10.70 -8.22 -1.94
CA ASN A 21 10.38 -9.62 -2.26
C ASN A 21 9.65 -9.74 -3.61
N ASP A 22 10.20 -9.08 -4.64
CA ASP A 22 9.68 -9.09 -6.02
C ASP A 22 8.28 -8.50 -6.17
N SER A 23 7.85 -7.71 -5.22
CA SER A 23 6.55 -7.06 -5.27
C SER A 23 6.67 -5.58 -4.92
N THR A 24 5.76 -4.77 -5.47
CA THR A 24 5.67 -3.36 -5.12
C THR A 24 4.63 -3.20 -4.03
N TYR A 25 5.00 -2.48 -2.97
CA TYR A 25 4.12 -2.18 -1.85
C TYR A 25 3.86 -0.70 -1.76
N LEU A 26 2.67 -0.35 -1.30
CA LEU A 26 2.28 1.04 -1.07
C LEU A 26 1.86 1.19 0.38
N TYR A 27 2.44 2.19 1.06
CA TYR A 27 2.03 2.54 2.41
C TYR A 27 1.14 3.77 2.30
N VAL A 28 -0.11 3.66 2.75
CA VAL A 28 -1.11 4.70 2.51
C VAL A 28 -1.79 5.11 3.81
N ILE A 29 -2.30 6.34 3.81
CA ILE A 29 -3.03 6.88 4.96
C ILE A 29 -4.37 7.43 4.48
N ALA A 30 -5.45 7.15 5.22
CA ALA A 30 -6.76 7.65 4.87
C ALA A 30 -6.82 9.18 4.96
N THR A 31 -7.52 9.81 4.03
CA THR A 31 -7.64 11.27 3.99
C THR A 31 -8.87 11.79 4.71
N ASP A 32 -9.68 10.91 5.30
CA ASP A 32 -10.96 11.27 5.91
C ASP A 32 -10.85 11.76 7.36
N GLY A 33 -9.63 11.94 7.85
CA GLY A 33 -9.41 12.43 9.20
C GLY A 33 -9.23 11.34 10.26
N THR A 34 -9.43 10.06 9.88
CA THR A 34 -9.24 8.94 10.83
C THR A 34 -7.79 8.58 11.04
N ASN A 35 -6.89 9.02 10.12
CA ASN A 35 -5.48 8.65 10.12
C ASN A 35 -5.26 7.14 10.04
N GLU A 36 -6.19 6.43 9.43
CA GLU A 36 -6.06 4.99 9.26
C GLU A 36 -4.91 4.69 8.30
N LEU A 37 -4.02 3.80 8.69
CA LEU A 37 -2.88 3.39 7.89
C LEU A 37 -3.14 2.02 7.29
N MET A 38 -2.64 1.81 6.07
CA MET A 38 -2.84 0.54 5.40
C MET A 38 -1.62 0.23 4.54
N LEU A 39 -1.24 -1.04 4.49
CA LEU A 39 -0.21 -1.52 3.59
C LEU A 39 -0.88 -2.26 2.45
N LEU A 40 -0.58 -1.82 1.22
CA LEU A 40 -1.14 -2.41 0.01
C LEU A 40 -0.04 -3.07 -0.80
N LYS A 41 -0.40 -4.06 -1.59
CA LYS A 41 0.51 -4.75 -2.49
C LYS A 41 -0.06 -4.70 -3.89
N GLU A 42 0.78 -4.40 -4.88
CA GLU A 42 0.35 -4.35 -6.28
C GLU A 42 0.38 -5.74 -6.91
N TYR A 43 -0.60 -5.98 -7.76
CA TYR A 43 -0.68 -7.19 -8.57
C TYR A 43 -0.95 -6.80 -10.01
N ASP A 44 -0.31 -7.48 -10.94
CA ASP A 44 -0.59 -7.33 -12.36
C ASP A 44 -1.43 -8.52 -12.82
N ASN A 45 -2.51 -8.21 -13.54
CA ASN A 45 -3.38 -9.25 -14.09
C ASN A 45 -3.85 -8.79 -15.45
N ASN A 46 -3.46 -9.51 -16.50
CA ASN A 46 -3.84 -9.21 -17.89
C ASN A 46 -3.53 -7.77 -18.30
N GLY A 47 -2.36 -7.28 -17.90
CA GLY A 47 -1.93 -5.93 -18.24
C GLY A 47 -2.53 -4.82 -17.40
N LYS A 48 -3.32 -5.18 -16.39
CA LYS A 48 -3.89 -4.22 -15.46
C LYS A 48 -3.26 -4.38 -14.08
N THR A 49 -3.07 -3.26 -13.40
CA THR A 49 -2.50 -3.25 -12.05
C THR A 49 -3.60 -3.09 -11.03
N PHE A 50 -3.63 -3.98 -10.05
CA PHE A 50 -4.58 -3.96 -8.94
C PHE A 50 -3.82 -3.82 -7.64
N VAL A 51 -4.48 -3.28 -6.61
CA VAL A 51 -3.91 -3.22 -5.27
C VAL A 51 -4.79 -4.02 -4.31
N LYS A 52 -4.16 -4.57 -3.28
CA LYS A 52 -4.83 -5.42 -2.30
C LYS A 52 -4.22 -5.19 -0.94
N SER A 53 -5.05 -5.18 0.10
CA SER A 53 -4.56 -5.03 1.46
C SER A 53 -3.71 -6.21 1.88
N VAL A 54 -2.60 -5.93 2.54
CA VAL A 54 -1.76 -6.98 3.14
C VAL A 54 -2.26 -7.20 4.56
N THR A 55 -2.70 -8.43 4.86
CA THR A 55 -3.26 -8.76 6.15
C THR A 55 -2.37 -9.67 6.99
N ASP A 56 -1.34 -10.28 6.40
CA ASP A 56 -0.40 -11.14 7.11
C ASP A 56 0.54 -10.29 7.95
N GLU A 57 0.49 -10.44 9.28
CA GLU A 57 1.31 -9.64 10.19
C GLU A 57 2.80 -9.80 9.93
N ASN A 58 3.25 -11.01 9.60
CA ASN A 58 4.67 -11.25 9.30
C ASN A 58 5.09 -10.53 8.04
N GLU A 59 4.26 -10.55 7.02
CA GLU A 59 4.54 -9.85 5.77
C GLU A 59 4.58 -8.34 6.01
N ILE A 60 3.64 -7.82 6.78
CA ILE A 60 3.60 -6.39 7.12
C ILE A 60 4.87 -5.98 7.84
N LYS A 61 5.28 -6.73 8.85
CA LYS A 61 6.49 -6.41 9.61
C LYS A 61 7.73 -6.40 8.75
N LYS A 62 7.88 -7.42 7.89
CA LYS A 62 9.05 -7.52 7.03
C LYS A 62 9.07 -6.42 5.98
N ALA A 63 7.92 -6.12 5.38
CA ALA A 63 7.83 -5.09 4.37
C ALA A 63 8.13 -3.71 4.96
N LEU A 64 7.53 -3.38 6.11
CA LEU A 64 7.77 -2.09 6.76
C LEU A 64 9.21 -1.93 7.21
N SER A 65 9.82 -3.02 7.69
CA SER A 65 11.23 -3.01 8.06
C SER A 65 12.10 -2.68 6.84
N ASN A 66 11.75 -3.22 5.68
CA ASN A 66 12.48 -2.95 4.44
C ASN A 66 12.26 -1.52 3.94
N MET A 67 11.10 -0.95 4.22
CA MET A 67 10.77 0.40 3.78
C MET A 67 11.72 1.45 4.39
N ASN A 68 12.26 1.17 5.56
CA ASN A 68 13.10 2.10 6.30
C ASN A 68 14.58 2.00 5.94
N LYS A 69 14.94 1.23 4.93
CA LYS A 69 16.33 1.10 4.50
C LYS A 69 16.71 2.16 3.48
#